data_24e71a2f54881e887f6363c67e8a1284
#
_entry.id   24e71a2f54881e887f6363c67e8a1284
#
_cell.length_a   1.000
_cell.length_b   1.000
_cell.length_c   1.000
_cell.angle_alpha   90.00
_cell.angle_beta   90.00
_cell.angle_gamma   90.00
#
_symmetry.space_group_name_H-M   'P 1'
#
loop_
_entity.id
_entity.type
_entity.pdbx_description
1 polymer ?
#
loop_
_entity_poly.entity_id
_entity_poly.type
_entity_poly.pdbx_seq_one_letter_code
_entity_poly.pdbx_strand_id
1 'polypeptide(L)'
;MNHIRTYHYYWHIFFFSLLVCMTEFTKAADRGVLERVIYLAKSKGTVYTLLGKVSEQSGFLFVYDSKVVDNDRTVKLGAGQRTIRQAVYEIIGRQDISLRIVENHILINQLQVQCPVVTTSKDTLAYFTLEGKLQDNQSGAPIAYGTVGVVGTSIGSITNQNGEFRLRLPDSLRQGRIVVSHVGYVGQEMDMSLLEAQHAVWSLEPRVIPIQEVVIRAVNPIRLLREMLKAKKTNYASVPVYLTTFYREGVRYKQKFRNLTEAVFKIYKPSPLLNHFQDHVKLLKMSRIVNSQERDTLIAKMSAGIDACLQLDIVKNLPDFLLPDDKGNVYSYASCDMTVIDNRLVNVISFRQNKGIKEPLYCGELYIDAENNALVQARLEINPAYVRQATDMFIERKTRKWKITAQEVVYTISYRQWNGIYYMNHIRGDLYFKVKLKRQWFSASSLHTWFEMVTCKVDVDNVTRFQRKERMPTRTIFSDTHFKYDADFWGEFNVIPWEEELGTVIEKLSPKIEQIEY
;
A
#
# COMPACT_ATOMS: atom_id res chain seq x y z
N MET A 1 -66.13 13.29 19.90
CA MET A 1 -64.84 13.78 19.38
C MET A 1 -63.89 12.67 18.93
N ASN A 2 -64.33 11.44 18.65
CA ASN A 2 -63.48 10.29 18.32
C ASN A 2 -63.57 9.82 16.86
N HIS A 3 -64.37 10.44 16.00
CA HIS A 3 -64.51 9.98 14.59
C HIS A 3 -63.63 10.70 13.58
N ILE A 4 -62.99 11.81 13.93
CA ILE A 4 -62.16 12.59 12.98
C ILE A 4 -60.67 12.07 12.92
N ARG A 5 -60.20 11.39 13.98
CA ARG A 5 -58.80 10.86 14.01
C ARG A 5 -58.57 9.61 13.15
N THR A 6 -59.63 8.82 12.88
CA THR A 6 -59.54 7.57 12.12
C THR A 6 -59.39 7.82 10.60
N TYR A 7 -60.00 8.89 10.06
CA TYR A 7 -59.91 9.22 8.63
C TYR A 7 -58.53 9.73 8.20
N HIS A 8 -57.80 10.43 9.08
CA HIS A 8 -56.44 10.86 8.78
C HIS A 8 -55.43 9.70 8.65
N TYR A 9 -55.63 8.63 9.42
CA TYR A 9 -54.73 7.47 9.38
C TYR A 9 -54.88 6.65 8.09
N TYR A 10 -56.11 6.48 7.60
CA TYR A 10 -56.41 5.80 6.35
C TYR A 10 -55.94 6.59 5.12
N TRP A 11 -55.94 7.90 5.20
CA TRP A 11 -55.46 8.75 4.10
C TRP A 11 -53.95 8.72 3.95
N HIS A 12 -53.19 8.65 5.03
CA HIS A 12 -51.74 8.47 4.99
C HIS A 12 -51.34 7.07 4.50
N ILE A 13 -52.06 6.02 4.87
CA ILE A 13 -51.83 4.65 4.37
C ILE A 13 -52.15 4.57 2.87
N PHE A 14 -53.21 5.20 2.41
CA PHE A 14 -53.60 5.24 1.00
C PHE A 14 -52.58 6.04 0.16
N PHE A 15 -52.07 7.16 0.67
CA PHE A 15 -51.04 7.96 -0.01
C PHE A 15 -49.69 7.25 -0.04
N PHE A 16 -49.32 6.51 1.02
CA PHE A 16 -48.10 5.71 1.07
C PHE A 16 -48.18 4.50 0.14
N SER A 17 -49.35 3.85 0.05
CA SER A 17 -49.60 2.76 -0.90
C SER A 17 -49.54 3.25 -2.36
N LEU A 18 -50.07 4.44 -2.64
CA LEU A 18 -50.00 5.05 -3.98
C LEU A 18 -48.58 5.44 -4.37
N LEU A 19 -47.73 5.88 -3.41
CA LEU A 19 -46.34 6.24 -3.65
C LEU A 19 -45.47 5.00 -3.91
N VAL A 20 -45.75 3.87 -3.22
CA VAL A 20 -45.05 2.59 -3.46
C VAL A 20 -45.44 1.99 -4.81
N CYS A 21 -46.71 2.11 -5.25
CA CYS A 21 -47.14 1.71 -6.57
C CYS A 21 -46.47 2.53 -7.70
N MET A 22 -46.20 3.82 -7.48
CA MET A 22 -45.50 4.62 -8.51
C MET A 22 -44.05 4.20 -8.77
N THR A 23 -43.36 3.65 -7.78
CA THR A 23 -41.96 3.17 -7.97
C THR A 23 -41.88 1.84 -8.74
N GLU A 24 -42.95 1.05 -8.73
CA GLU A 24 -43.04 -0.19 -9.54
C GLU A 24 -43.44 0.10 -11.00
N PHE A 25 -44.20 1.18 -11.24
CA PHE A 25 -44.58 1.55 -12.62
C PHE A 25 -43.43 2.02 -13.48
N THR A 26 -42.41 2.66 -12.91
CA THR A 26 -41.21 3.09 -13.67
C THR A 26 -40.34 1.93 -14.15
N LYS A 27 -40.23 0.87 -13.34
CA LYS A 27 -39.48 -0.35 -13.73
C LYS A 27 -40.24 -1.19 -14.78
N ALA A 28 -41.56 -1.16 -14.80
CA ALA A 28 -42.38 -1.87 -15.80
C ALA A 28 -42.35 -1.14 -17.17
N ALA A 29 -42.30 0.18 -17.20
CA ALA A 29 -42.19 0.97 -18.42
C ALA A 29 -40.87 0.76 -19.14
N ASP A 30 -39.75 0.68 -18.39
CA ASP A 30 -38.40 0.40 -18.93
C ASP A 30 -38.30 -0.98 -19.61
N ARG A 31 -38.99 -1.99 -19.07
CA ARG A 31 -39.00 -3.33 -19.66
C ARG A 31 -39.78 -3.37 -20.98
N GLY A 32 -40.85 -2.64 -21.09
CA GLY A 32 -41.72 -2.61 -22.29
C GLY A 32 -41.01 -2.04 -23.52
N VAL A 33 -40.21 -1.02 -23.37
CA VAL A 33 -39.51 -0.36 -24.49
C VAL A 33 -38.37 -1.24 -25.04
N LEU A 34 -37.55 -1.83 -24.19
CA LEU A 34 -36.44 -2.69 -24.63
C LEU A 34 -36.91 -3.99 -25.28
N GLU A 35 -38.13 -4.43 -25.01
CA GLU A 35 -38.76 -5.61 -25.64
C GLU A 35 -39.53 -5.26 -26.93
N ARG A 36 -39.55 -3.98 -27.33
CA ARG A 36 -40.15 -3.57 -28.63
C ARG A 36 -39.40 -4.22 -29.77
N VAL A 37 -40.13 -4.85 -30.69
CA VAL A 37 -39.56 -5.53 -31.86
C VAL A 37 -39.32 -4.52 -32.98
N ILE A 38 -38.13 -4.55 -33.55
CA ILE A 38 -37.69 -3.78 -34.71
C ILE A 38 -37.20 -4.73 -35.80
N TYR A 39 -37.27 -4.32 -37.05
CA TYR A 39 -36.75 -5.09 -38.18
C TYR A 39 -35.45 -4.49 -38.69
N LEU A 40 -34.35 -5.22 -38.59
CA LEU A 40 -33.06 -4.82 -39.13
C LEU A 40 -32.78 -5.59 -40.43
N ALA A 41 -32.53 -4.85 -41.50
CA ALA A 41 -32.08 -5.43 -42.77
C ALA A 41 -30.63 -5.96 -42.64
N LYS A 42 -30.27 -6.93 -43.47
CA LYS A 42 -28.89 -7.44 -43.53
C LYS A 42 -27.91 -6.28 -43.72
N SER A 43 -27.01 -6.10 -42.76
CA SER A 43 -26.11 -4.96 -42.71
C SER A 43 -24.71 -5.37 -42.25
N LYS A 44 -23.70 -4.70 -42.78
CA LYS A 44 -22.32 -4.74 -42.30
C LYS A 44 -21.87 -3.31 -42.05
N GLY A 45 -21.35 -3.01 -40.88
CA GLY A 45 -20.88 -1.67 -40.53
C GLY A 45 -20.20 -1.65 -39.16
N THR A 46 -19.75 -0.49 -38.75
CA THR A 46 -19.20 -0.27 -37.41
C THR A 46 -20.31 -0.34 -36.37
N VAL A 47 -19.94 -0.64 -35.11
CA VAL A 47 -20.89 -0.66 -33.99
C VAL A 47 -21.66 0.66 -33.92
N TYR A 48 -20.96 1.80 -34.07
CA TYR A 48 -21.57 3.12 -34.10
C TYR A 48 -22.66 3.24 -35.18
N THR A 49 -22.34 2.83 -36.43
CA THR A 49 -23.28 2.91 -37.56
C THR A 49 -24.50 2.00 -37.36
N LEU A 50 -24.29 0.81 -36.79
CA LEU A 50 -25.38 -0.15 -36.58
C LEU A 50 -26.28 0.26 -35.41
N LEU A 51 -25.74 0.83 -34.33
CA LEU A 51 -26.52 1.44 -33.23
C LEU A 51 -27.33 2.62 -33.74
N GLY A 52 -26.78 3.42 -34.68
CA GLY A 52 -27.53 4.48 -35.35
C GLY A 52 -28.79 3.98 -36.08
N LYS A 53 -28.71 2.83 -36.78
CA LYS A 53 -29.88 2.22 -37.43
C LYS A 53 -30.93 1.73 -36.43
N VAL A 54 -30.49 1.22 -35.25
CA VAL A 54 -31.41 0.86 -34.19
C VAL A 54 -32.07 2.12 -33.59
N SER A 55 -31.31 3.21 -33.46
CA SER A 55 -31.81 4.52 -33.00
C SER A 55 -32.89 5.05 -33.91
N GLU A 56 -32.67 5.05 -35.25
CA GLU A 56 -33.64 5.50 -36.24
C GLU A 56 -34.98 4.74 -36.17
N GLN A 57 -34.93 3.43 -35.94
CA GLN A 57 -36.14 2.60 -35.89
C GLN A 57 -36.84 2.61 -34.54
N SER A 58 -36.08 2.73 -33.48
CA SER A 58 -36.60 2.71 -32.10
C SER A 58 -37.09 4.07 -31.60
N GLY A 59 -36.52 5.15 -32.16
CA GLY A 59 -36.72 6.53 -31.69
C GLY A 59 -35.91 6.87 -30.44
N PHE A 60 -35.01 5.99 -29.97
CA PHE A 60 -34.17 6.21 -28.81
C PHE A 60 -32.72 6.46 -29.18
N LEU A 61 -32.04 7.37 -28.49
CA LEU A 61 -30.63 7.66 -28.67
C LEU A 61 -29.81 6.76 -27.70
N PHE A 62 -28.60 6.34 -28.15
CA PHE A 62 -27.71 5.56 -27.31
C PHE A 62 -26.64 6.44 -26.67
N VAL A 63 -26.44 6.27 -25.37
CA VAL A 63 -25.40 6.95 -24.58
C VAL A 63 -24.54 5.88 -23.91
N TYR A 64 -23.24 5.89 -24.16
CA TYR A 64 -22.28 4.94 -23.61
C TYR A 64 -20.87 5.51 -23.56
N ASP A 65 -20.02 4.91 -22.70
CA ASP A 65 -18.58 5.22 -22.68
C ASP A 65 -17.87 4.39 -23.76
N SER A 66 -16.97 5.03 -24.52
CA SER A 66 -16.12 4.37 -25.53
C SER A 66 -15.22 3.27 -24.95
N LYS A 67 -15.01 3.23 -23.63
CA LYS A 67 -14.35 2.12 -22.95
C LYS A 67 -15.23 0.88 -22.81
N VAL A 68 -16.55 1.05 -22.84
CA VAL A 68 -17.54 -0.03 -22.73
C VAL A 68 -17.92 -0.57 -24.11
N VAL A 69 -18.03 0.31 -25.10
CA VAL A 69 -18.46 -0.01 -26.47
C VAL A 69 -17.37 0.43 -27.46
N ASP A 70 -16.77 -0.55 -28.15
CA ASP A 70 -15.81 -0.31 -29.22
C ASP A 70 -16.54 0.14 -30.49
N ASN A 71 -16.56 1.44 -30.73
CA ASN A 71 -17.27 2.08 -31.84
C ASN A 71 -16.80 1.64 -33.23
N ASP A 72 -15.53 1.35 -33.39
CA ASP A 72 -14.89 1.10 -34.69
C ASP A 72 -14.92 -0.37 -35.10
N ARG A 73 -15.29 -1.26 -34.17
CA ARG A 73 -15.43 -2.68 -34.43
C ARG A 73 -16.52 -2.94 -35.49
N THR A 74 -16.13 -3.64 -36.54
CA THR A 74 -17.06 -4.00 -37.64
C THR A 74 -17.86 -5.23 -37.30
N VAL A 75 -19.18 -5.17 -37.40
CA VAL A 75 -20.14 -6.25 -37.15
C VAL A 75 -20.98 -6.53 -38.37
N LYS A 76 -21.35 -7.80 -38.57
CA LYS A 76 -22.28 -8.24 -39.63
C LYS A 76 -23.59 -8.68 -38.95
N LEU A 77 -24.69 -8.04 -39.29
CA LEU A 77 -26.03 -8.40 -38.85
C LEU A 77 -26.79 -9.11 -39.95
N GLY A 78 -27.45 -10.22 -39.59
CA GLY A 78 -28.43 -10.87 -40.45
C GLY A 78 -29.74 -10.07 -40.56
N ALA A 79 -30.51 -10.22 -41.67
CA ALA A 79 -31.85 -9.66 -41.73
C ALA A 79 -32.78 -10.40 -40.76
N GLY A 80 -33.64 -9.65 -40.04
CA GLY A 80 -34.62 -10.29 -39.15
C GLY A 80 -35.26 -9.32 -38.16
N GLN A 81 -36.35 -9.79 -37.57
CA GLN A 81 -37.01 -9.16 -36.44
C GLN A 81 -36.31 -9.50 -35.13
N ARG A 82 -36.08 -8.54 -34.28
CA ARG A 82 -35.49 -8.70 -32.97
C ARG A 82 -35.90 -7.61 -32.02
N THR A 83 -35.86 -7.84 -30.74
CA THR A 83 -36.11 -6.77 -29.78
C THR A 83 -34.94 -5.77 -29.76
N ILE A 84 -35.22 -4.53 -29.32
CA ILE A 84 -34.15 -3.50 -29.15
C ILE A 84 -33.02 -4.07 -28.29
N ARG A 85 -33.36 -4.76 -27.21
CA ARG A 85 -32.40 -5.45 -26.32
C ARG A 85 -31.52 -6.43 -27.11
N GLN A 86 -32.14 -7.35 -27.86
CA GLN A 86 -31.41 -8.33 -28.65
C GLN A 86 -30.50 -7.68 -29.71
N ALA A 87 -30.99 -6.63 -30.38
CA ALA A 87 -30.22 -5.90 -31.36
C ALA A 87 -28.97 -5.27 -30.75
N VAL A 88 -29.08 -4.61 -29.61
CA VAL A 88 -27.97 -3.98 -28.91
C VAL A 88 -26.94 -5.02 -28.45
N TYR A 89 -27.35 -6.13 -27.84
CA TYR A 89 -26.44 -7.19 -27.42
C TYR A 89 -25.71 -7.84 -28.62
N GLU A 90 -26.39 -8.06 -29.73
CA GLU A 90 -25.79 -8.63 -30.94
C GLU A 90 -24.79 -7.66 -31.59
N ILE A 91 -25.10 -6.37 -31.65
CA ILE A 91 -24.22 -5.34 -32.20
C ILE A 91 -22.98 -5.15 -31.31
N ILE A 92 -23.15 -5.04 -30.00
CA ILE A 92 -22.04 -4.83 -29.06
C ILE A 92 -21.24 -6.11 -28.84
N GLY A 93 -21.88 -7.29 -28.96
CA GLY A 93 -21.21 -8.60 -28.80
C GLY A 93 -20.70 -8.86 -27.39
N ARG A 94 -21.23 -8.19 -26.37
CA ARG A 94 -20.92 -8.37 -24.96
C ARG A 94 -22.19 -8.66 -24.19
N GLN A 95 -22.10 -9.58 -23.22
CA GLN A 95 -23.22 -9.90 -22.32
C GLN A 95 -23.11 -9.23 -20.94
N ASP A 96 -21.96 -8.66 -20.63
CA ASP A 96 -21.66 -7.97 -19.39
C ASP A 96 -22.02 -6.48 -19.45
N ILE A 97 -23.09 -6.14 -20.16
CA ILE A 97 -23.64 -4.77 -20.24
C ILE A 97 -25.07 -4.70 -19.69
N SER A 98 -25.42 -3.57 -19.11
CA SER A 98 -26.78 -3.22 -18.68
C SER A 98 -27.36 -2.13 -19.56
N LEU A 99 -28.65 -2.25 -19.87
CA LEU A 99 -29.42 -1.25 -20.63
C LEU A 99 -30.42 -0.58 -19.70
N ARG A 100 -30.35 0.73 -19.57
CA ARG A 100 -31.26 1.54 -18.78
C ARG A 100 -31.85 2.66 -19.64
N ILE A 101 -33.16 2.91 -19.54
CA ILE A 101 -33.82 3.99 -20.23
C ILE A 101 -33.91 5.20 -19.31
N VAL A 102 -33.49 6.36 -19.84
CA VAL A 102 -33.67 7.65 -19.18
C VAL A 102 -34.25 8.61 -20.24
N GLU A 103 -35.49 8.97 -20.07
CA GLU A 103 -36.25 9.76 -21.03
C GLU A 103 -36.24 9.13 -22.45
N ASN A 104 -35.59 9.77 -23.41
CA ASN A 104 -35.46 9.29 -24.80
C ASN A 104 -34.08 8.67 -25.09
N HIS A 105 -33.34 8.26 -24.04
CA HIS A 105 -32.01 7.70 -24.19
C HIS A 105 -31.92 6.29 -23.60
N ILE A 106 -31.20 5.41 -24.30
CA ILE A 106 -30.78 4.10 -23.80
C ILE A 106 -29.33 4.21 -23.36
N LEU A 107 -29.09 4.19 -22.04
CA LEU A 107 -27.76 4.15 -21.45
C LEU A 107 -27.22 2.73 -21.45
N ILE A 108 -26.04 2.54 -22.00
CA ILE A 108 -25.32 1.28 -22.02
C ILE A 108 -24.15 1.38 -21.05
N ASN A 109 -24.26 0.68 -19.93
CA ASN A 109 -23.22 0.63 -18.92
C ASN A 109 -22.66 -0.79 -18.84
N GLN A 110 -21.42 -0.95 -18.42
CA GLN A 110 -20.92 -2.27 -18.06
C GLN A 110 -21.70 -2.78 -16.85
N LEU A 111 -22.19 -4.03 -16.92
CA LEU A 111 -22.68 -4.73 -15.74
C LEU A 111 -21.50 -4.84 -14.78
N GLN A 112 -21.46 -3.96 -13.80
CA GLN A 112 -20.73 -4.29 -12.61
C GLN A 112 -21.42 -5.53 -12.04
N VAL A 113 -20.71 -6.65 -11.98
CA VAL A 113 -21.10 -7.75 -11.11
C VAL A 113 -21.11 -7.13 -9.71
N GLN A 114 -22.25 -6.64 -9.31
CA GLN A 114 -22.48 -6.30 -7.94
C GLN A 114 -22.44 -7.65 -7.20
N CYS A 115 -21.33 -7.92 -6.55
CA CYS A 115 -21.45 -8.55 -5.24
C CYS A 115 -22.61 -7.81 -4.53
N PRO A 116 -23.56 -8.50 -3.88
CA PRO A 116 -24.76 -7.86 -3.38
C PRO A 116 -24.36 -6.57 -2.66
N VAL A 117 -24.77 -5.43 -3.21
CA VAL A 117 -24.73 -4.16 -2.50
C VAL A 117 -25.71 -4.35 -1.37
N VAL A 118 -25.19 -4.73 -0.23
CA VAL A 118 -25.82 -4.44 1.04
C VAL A 118 -26.06 -2.94 0.98
N THR A 119 -27.30 -2.55 0.88
CA THR A 119 -27.74 -1.16 1.04
C THR A 119 -27.06 -0.63 2.29
N THR A 120 -26.09 0.24 2.11
CA THR A 120 -25.47 1.00 3.18
C THR A 120 -26.54 1.97 3.73
N SER A 121 -27.34 1.50 4.71
CA SER A 121 -27.45 2.25 5.94
C SER A 121 -26.02 2.71 6.29
N LYS A 122 -25.86 3.85 6.91
CA LYS A 122 -24.65 4.20 7.66
C LYS A 122 -24.47 3.18 8.79
N ASP A 123 -24.27 1.90 8.42
CA ASP A 123 -23.74 0.90 9.31
C ASP A 123 -22.26 1.25 9.40
N THR A 124 -21.88 1.79 10.50
CA THR A 124 -20.49 1.79 10.95
C THR A 124 -19.98 0.39 10.71
N LEU A 125 -19.12 0.22 9.69
CA LEU A 125 -18.47 -1.06 9.43
C LEU A 125 -17.89 -1.50 10.77
N ALA A 126 -18.43 -2.59 11.33
CA ALA A 126 -17.91 -3.12 12.57
C ALA A 126 -16.49 -3.62 12.31
N TYR A 127 -15.56 -3.20 13.14
CA TYR A 127 -14.16 -3.62 13.08
C TYR A 127 -13.82 -4.35 14.37
N PHE A 128 -13.04 -5.40 14.25
CA PHE A 128 -12.40 -6.05 15.39
C PHE A 128 -10.89 -5.83 15.36
N THR A 129 -10.25 -5.99 16.49
CA THR A 129 -8.80 -5.86 16.63
C THR A 129 -8.19 -7.21 16.98
N LEU A 130 -7.17 -7.60 16.23
CA LEU A 130 -6.37 -8.77 16.47
C LEU A 130 -4.99 -8.33 16.92
N GLU A 131 -4.54 -8.80 18.07
CA GLU A 131 -3.23 -8.49 18.66
C GLU A 131 -2.46 -9.78 18.94
N GLY A 132 -1.13 -9.73 18.82
CA GLY A 132 -0.29 -10.88 19.09
C GLY A 132 1.18 -10.55 19.10
N LYS A 133 2.00 -11.58 19.36
CA LYS A 133 3.46 -11.49 19.41
C LYS A 133 4.09 -12.63 18.63
N LEU A 134 5.10 -12.31 17.81
CA LEU A 134 5.95 -13.30 17.14
C LEU A 134 7.27 -13.47 17.91
N GLN A 135 7.67 -14.72 18.11
CA GLN A 135 8.95 -15.06 18.74
C GLN A 135 9.62 -16.24 18.03
N ASP A 136 10.90 -16.35 18.21
CA ASP A 136 11.70 -17.50 17.79
C ASP A 136 11.39 -18.72 18.66
N ASN A 137 11.10 -19.87 18.04
CA ASN A 137 10.70 -21.08 18.76
C ASN A 137 11.84 -21.71 19.61
N GLN A 138 13.09 -21.45 19.24
CA GLN A 138 14.24 -22.03 19.92
C GLN A 138 14.77 -21.15 21.05
N SER A 139 14.89 -19.84 20.78
CA SER A 139 15.49 -18.89 21.72
C SER A 139 14.45 -18.12 22.55
N GLY A 140 13.18 -18.09 22.13
CA GLY A 140 12.15 -17.23 22.71
C GLY A 140 12.34 -15.73 22.42
N ALA A 141 13.34 -15.37 21.60
CA ALA A 141 13.61 -13.99 21.24
C ALA A 141 12.48 -13.40 20.39
N PRO A 142 12.09 -12.12 20.57
CA PRO A 142 11.06 -11.50 19.74
C PRO A 142 11.52 -11.40 18.28
N ILE A 143 10.59 -11.67 17.34
CA ILE A 143 10.83 -11.51 15.91
C ILE A 143 10.35 -10.12 15.51
N ALA A 144 11.29 -9.19 15.37
CA ALA A 144 11.03 -7.83 14.93
C ALA A 144 10.79 -7.77 13.43
N TYR A 145 9.85 -6.90 13.00
CA TYR A 145 9.52 -6.63 11.58
C TYR A 145 9.02 -7.85 10.79
N GLY A 146 8.53 -8.88 11.49
CA GLY A 146 7.83 -10.00 10.88
C GLY A 146 6.55 -9.52 10.19
N THR A 147 6.30 -10.01 8.99
CA THR A 147 5.08 -9.67 8.22
C THR A 147 3.88 -10.43 8.78
N VAL A 148 2.77 -9.72 8.98
CA VAL A 148 1.48 -10.28 9.38
C VAL A 148 0.45 -9.86 8.34
N GLY A 149 -0.13 -10.80 7.61
CA GLY A 149 -1.07 -10.54 6.52
C GLY A 149 -2.35 -11.35 6.63
N VAL A 150 -3.44 -10.83 6.07
CA VAL A 150 -4.71 -11.57 5.97
C VAL A 150 -4.74 -12.33 4.67
N VAL A 151 -4.89 -13.65 4.75
CA VAL A 151 -4.88 -14.55 3.58
C VAL A 151 -5.98 -14.15 2.59
N GLY A 152 -5.63 -14.11 1.29
CA GLY A 152 -6.56 -13.73 0.23
C GLY A 152 -6.85 -12.24 0.11
N THR A 153 -6.23 -11.39 0.94
CA THR A 153 -6.38 -9.94 0.89
C THR A 153 -5.04 -9.23 0.76
N SER A 154 -5.08 -7.92 0.46
CA SER A 154 -3.89 -7.07 0.51
C SER A 154 -3.61 -6.48 1.90
N ILE A 155 -4.48 -6.76 2.90
CA ILE A 155 -4.41 -6.19 4.25
C ILE A 155 -3.30 -6.85 5.05
N GLY A 156 -2.52 -6.05 5.77
CA GLY A 156 -1.48 -6.55 6.65
C GLY A 156 -0.79 -5.46 7.46
N SER A 157 0.19 -5.87 8.25
CA SER A 157 1.07 -5.03 9.05
C SER A 157 2.38 -5.78 9.29
N ILE A 158 3.22 -5.25 10.17
CA ILE A 158 4.44 -5.90 10.65
C ILE A 158 4.49 -5.89 12.17
N THR A 159 5.36 -6.72 12.75
CA THR A 159 5.67 -6.66 14.20
C THR A 159 6.61 -5.49 14.51
N ASN A 160 6.48 -4.93 15.73
CA ASN A 160 7.43 -3.97 16.28
C ASN A 160 8.75 -4.66 16.72
N GLN A 161 9.68 -3.93 17.36
CA GLN A 161 10.95 -4.50 17.86
C GLN A 161 10.76 -5.57 18.94
N ASN A 162 9.65 -5.55 19.67
CA ASN A 162 9.30 -6.56 20.69
C ASN A 162 8.56 -7.78 20.11
N GLY A 163 8.41 -7.84 18.77
CA GLY A 163 7.65 -8.88 18.10
C GLY A 163 6.14 -8.71 18.13
N GLU A 164 5.61 -7.60 18.65
CA GLU A 164 4.18 -7.36 18.81
C GLU A 164 3.57 -6.78 17.55
N PHE A 165 2.34 -7.17 17.23
CA PHE A 165 1.56 -6.64 16.14
C PHE A 165 0.13 -6.34 16.55
N ARG A 166 -0.51 -5.44 15.79
CA ARG A 166 -1.92 -5.13 15.91
C ARG A 166 -2.52 -4.97 14.52
N LEU A 167 -3.61 -5.70 14.26
CA LEU A 167 -4.40 -5.60 13.04
C LEU A 167 -5.83 -5.17 13.39
N ARG A 168 -6.29 -4.10 12.75
CA ARG A 168 -7.67 -3.67 12.77
C ARG A 168 -8.35 -4.14 11.48
N LEU A 169 -9.35 -4.98 11.59
CA LEU A 169 -9.95 -5.70 10.46
C LEU A 169 -11.46 -5.52 10.44
N PRO A 170 -12.07 -5.40 9.24
CA PRO A 170 -13.52 -5.47 9.11
C PRO A 170 -14.07 -6.78 9.66
N ASP A 171 -15.22 -6.73 10.30
CA ASP A 171 -15.87 -7.89 10.93
C ASP A 171 -16.15 -9.02 9.92
N SER A 172 -16.33 -8.68 8.65
CA SER A 172 -16.47 -9.64 7.55
C SER A 172 -15.28 -10.59 7.36
N LEU A 173 -14.10 -10.24 7.90
CA LEU A 173 -12.89 -11.07 7.83
C LEU A 173 -12.69 -11.95 9.08
N ARG A 174 -13.57 -11.91 10.07
CA ARG A 174 -13.45 -12.62 11.35
C ARG A 174 -13.26 -14.14 11.22
N GLN A 175 -13.84 -14.73 10.18
CA GLN A 175 -13.70 -16.16 9.86
C GLN A 175 -12.52 -16.44 8.90
N GLY A 176 -11.68 -15.44 8.65
CA GLY A 176 -10.54 -15.57 7.77
C GLY A 176 -9.33 -16.20 8.46
N ARG A 177 -8.23 -16.29 7.70
CA ARG A 177 -6.93 -16.76 8.18
C ARG A 177 -5.91 -15.64 8.08
N ILE A 178 -4.95 -15.64 8.97
CA ILE A 178 -3.76 -14.80 8.86
C ILE A 178 -2.54 -15.65 8.56
N VAL A 179 -1.60 -15.04 7.89
CA VAL A 179 -0.27 -15.59 7.60
C VAL A 179 0.77 -14.72 8.28
N VAL A 180 1.74 -15.36 8.92
CA VAL A 180 2.89 -14.71 9.52
C VAL A 180 4.17 -15.25 8.90
N SER A 181 5.12 -14.36 8.62
CA SER A 181 6.39 -14.72 8.00
C SER A 181 7.52 -13.78 8.39
N HIS A 182 8.75 -14.29 8.35
CA HIS A 182 9.97 -13.52 8.51
C HIS A 182 11.12 -14.21 7.77
N VAL A 183 12.13 -13.44 7.37
CA VAL A 183 13.35 -13.96 6.72
C VAL A 183 14.00 -15.04 7.59
N GLY A 184 14.28 -16.20 7.00
CA GLY A 184 14.92 -17.31 7.69
C GLY A 184 14.02 -18.15 8.61
N TYR A 185 12.69 -17.94 8.57
CA TYR A 185 11.71 -18.68 9.33
C TYR A 185 10.70 -19.39 8.43
N VAL A 186 10.10 -20.46 8.95
CA VAL A 186 8.96 -21.12 8.33
C VAL A 186 7.73 -20.28 8.58
N GLY A 187 7.11 -19.77 7.52
CA GLY A 187 5.85 -19.03 7.60
C GLY A 187 4.70 -19.93 8.06
N GLN A 188 3.79 -19.38 8.86
CA GLN A 188 2.64 -20.10 9.41
C GLN A 188 1.34 -19.41 9.05
N GLU A 189 0.29 -20.19 8.84
CA GLU A 189 -1.08 -19.72 8.69
C GLU A 189 -1.94 -20.20 9.86
N MET A 190 -2.89 -19.35 10.30
CA MET A 190 -3.79 -19.69 11.43
C MET A 190 -5.16 -19.03 11.23
N ASP A 191 -6.20 -19.70 11.70
CA ASP A 191 -7.56 -19.17 11.71
C ASP A 191 -7.72 -18.07 12.76
N MET A 192 -8.32 -16.94 12.37
CA MET A 192 -8.50 -15.79 13.27
C MET A 192 -9.42 -16.11 14.45
N SER A 193 -10.39 -17.01 14.28
CA SER A 193 -11.29 -17.46 15.34
C SER A 193 -10.59 -18.09 16.53
N LEU A 194 -9.40 -18.66 16.33
CA LEU A 194 -8.59 -19.25 17.39
C LEU A 194 -7.80 -18.20 18.18
N LEU A 195 -7.71 -16.98 17.69
CA LEU A 195 -6.82 -15.92 18.17
C LEU A 195 -7.54 -14.86 19.01
N GLU A 196 -8.85 -14.70 18.82
CA GLU A 196 -9.63 -13.67 19.53
C GLU A 196 -9.68 -13.88 21.04
N ALA A 197 -9.44 -15.09 21.53
CA ALA A 197 -9.59 -15.45 22.92
C ALA A 197 -8.38 -15.09 23.80
N GLN A 198 -7.19 -14.80 23.24
CA GLN A 198 -5.96 -14.53 24.00
C GLN A 198 -4.98 -13.70 23.17
N HIS A 199 -4.13 -12.87 23.82
CA HIS A 199 -2.93 -12.33 23.19
C HIS A 199 -2.07 -13.48 22.67
N ALA A 200 -2.19 -13.80 21.39
CA ALA A 200 -1.56 -14.97 20.83
C ALA A 200 -0.05 -14.76 20.70
N VAL A 201 0.72 -15.61 21.33
CA VAL A 201 2.17 -15.69 21.13
C VAL A 201 2.42 -16.77 20.09
N TRP A 202 3.02 -16.41 18.95
CA TRP A 202 3.39 -17.33 17.90
C TRP A 202 4.88 -17.56 17.87
N SER A 203 5.26 -18.81 17.92
CA SER A 203 6.64 -19.23 17.83
C SER A 203 6.92 -19.73 16.43
N LEU A 204 7.74 -18.99 15.66
CA LEU A 204 8.17 -19.40 14.33
C LEU A 204 9.42 -20.27 14.43
N GLU A 205 9.46 -21.34 13.64
CA GLU A 205 10.62 -22.21 13.54
C GLU A 205 11.67 -21.60 12.60
N PRO A 206 12.93 -21.46 13.05
CA PRO A 206 14.02 -21.12 12.14
C PRO A 206 14.16 -22.20 11.07
N ARG A 207 14.19 -21.79 9.81
CA ARG A 207 14.42 -22.71 8.71
C ARG A 207 15.90 -22.81 8.41
N VAL A 208 16.51 -23.89 8.82
CA VAL A 208 17.85 -24.27 8.39
C VAL A 208 17.74 -25.00 7.06
N ILE A 209 18.38 -24.48 6.02
CA ILE A 209 18.48 -25.18 4.74
C ILE A 209 19.66 -26.15 4.84
N PRO A 210 19.44 -27.48 4.82
CA PRO A 210 20.53 -28.43 4.89
C PRO A 210 21.46 -28.25 3.69
N ILE A 211 22.77 -28.24 3.91
CA ILE A 211 23.79 -28.12 2.84
C ILE A 211 23.64 -29.20 1.76
N GLN A 212 23.06 -30.35 2.10
CA GLN A 212 22.78 -31.45 1.19
C GLN A 212 21.60 -31.21 0.22
N GLU A 213 20.67 -30.32 0.53
CA GLU A 213 19.55 -29.92 -0.35
C GLU A 213 19.94 -28.85 -1.37
N VAL A 214 21.01 -28.13 -1.09
CA VAL A 214 21.53 -27.13 -2.01
C VAL A 214 22.55 -27.80 -2.93
N VAL A 215 22.11 -28.26 -4.09
CA VAL A 215 23.04 -28.39 -5.22
C VAL A 215 23.54 -26.96 -5.45
N ILE A 216 24.74 -26.67 -4.95
CA ILE A 216 25.42 -25.38 -5.14
C ILE A 216 25.68 -25.21 -6.63
N ARG A 217 24.65 -24.85 -7.39
CA ARG A 217 24.89 -24.20 -8.67
C ARG A 217 25.43 -22.84 -8.30
N ALA A 218 26.71 -22.64 -8.53
CA ALA A 218 27.35 -21.33 -8.37
C ALA A 218 26.53 -20.32 -9.19
N VAL A 219 25.60 -19.64 -8.52
CA VAL A 219 24.72 -18.65 -9.17
C VAL A 219 25.61 -17.46 -9.49
N ASN A 220 25.78 -17.15 -10.77
CA ASN A 220 26.47 -15.94 -11.16
C ASN A 220 25.63 -14.73 -10.73
N PRO A 221 26.10 -13.92 -9.76
CA PRO A 221 25.30 -12.84 -9.19
C PRO A 221 24.93 -11.76 -10.24
N ILE A 222 25.83 -11.48 -11.19
CA ILE A 222 25.56 -10.51 -12.26
C ILE A 222 24.46 -11.03 -13.19
N ARG A 223 24.48 -12.32 -13.54
CA ARG A 223 23.43 -12.95 -14.33
C ARG A 223 22.09 -12.88 -13.60
N LEU A 224 22.06 -13.17 -12.31
CA LEU A 224 20.84 -13.12 -11.50
C LEU A 224 20.27 -11.70 -11.44
N LEU A 225 21.11 -10.68 -11.29
CA LEU A 225 20.66 -9.28 -11.35
C LEU A 225 20.04 -8.92 -12.71
N ARG A 226 20.63 -9.39 -13.81
CA ARG A 226 20.06 -9.19 -15.15
C ARG A 226 18.71 -9.87 -15.31
N GLU A 227 18.56 -11.10 -14.81
CA GLU A 227 17.29 -11.82 -14.84
C GLU A 227 16.22 -11.12 -13.95
N MET A 228 16.62 -10.63 -12.78
CA MET A 228 15.76 -9.81 -11.92
C MET A 228 15.25 -8.56 -12.66
N LEU A 229 16.11 -7.82 -13.35
CA LEU A 229 15.74 -6.64 -14.12
C LEU A 229 14.77 -6.97 -15.27
N LYS A 230 14.98 -8.10 -15.97
CA LYS A 230 14.06 -8.58 -17.00
C LYS A 230 12.70 -8.97 -16.42
N ALA A 231 12.69 -9.67 -15.29
CA ALA A 231 11.50 -10.13 -14.59
C ALA A 231 10.70 -9.01 -13.92
N LYS A 232 11.25 -7.79 -13.83
CA LYS A 232 10.56 -6.62 -13.27
C LYS A 232 9.18 -6.39 -13.89
N LYS A 233 9.02 -6.61 -15.20
CA LYS A 233 7.76 -6.39 -15.92
C LYS A 233 6.65 -7.35 -15.53
N THR A 234 6.99 -8.55 -15.10
CA THR A 234 6.03 -9.60 -14.72
C THR A 234 5.78 -9.62 -13.22
N ASN A 235 6.79 -9.29 -12.42
CA ASN A 235 6.71 -9.41 -10.98
C ASN A 235 6.10 -8.19 -10.27
N TYR A 236 6.11 -7.02 -10.89
CA TYR A 236 5.62 -5.78 -10.25
C TYR A 236 4.49 -5.14 -11.04
N ALA A 237 3.68 -4.33 -10.35
CA ALA A 237 2.46 -3.76 -10.93
C ALA A 237 2.71 -3.03 -12.25
N SER A 238 2.03 -3.45 -13.33
CA SER A 238 2.07 -2.77 -14.63
C SER A 238 1.14 -1.56 -14.71
N VAL A 239 0.21 -1.43 -13.77
CA VAL A 239 -0.78 -0.35 -13.67
C VAL A 239 -0.59 0.45 -12.37
N PRO A 240 -1.11 1.68 -12.30
CA PRO A 240 -1.10 2.45 -11.06
C PRO A 240 -1.89 1.77 -9.95
N VAL A 241 -1.43 1.94 -8.69
CA VAL A 241 -2.08 1.41 -7.49
C VAL A 241 -2.15 2.47 -6.40
N TYR A 242 -3.06 2.30 -5.44
CA TYR A 242 -2.99 3.00 -4.17
C TYR A 242 -2.38 2.10 -3.10
N LEU A 243 -1.45 2.66 -2.34
CA LEU A 243 -0.96 2.05 -1.11
C LEU A 243 -1.51 2.88 0.07
N THR A 244 -2.20 2.24 1.01
CA THR A 244 -2.46 2.83 2.33
C THR A 244 -1.33 2.40 3.24
N THR A 245 -0.55 3.37 3.74
CA THR A 245 0.67 3.11 4.48
C THR A 245 0.62 3.75 5.86
N PHE A 246 1.10 3.02 6.87
CA PHE A 246 1.49 3.60 8.15
C PHE A 246 2.93 4.06 8.07
N TYR A 247 3.19 5.24 8.59
CA TYR A 247 4.51 5.86 8.67
C TYR A 247 4.83 6.26 10.09
N ARG A 248 6.07 6.05 10.51
CA ARG A 248 6.58 6.49 11.81
C ARG A 248 8.00 7.02 11.65
N GLU A 249 8.31 8.12 12.28
CA GLU A 249 9.67 8.64 12.41
C GLU A 249 9.96 9.07 13.85
N GLY A 250 11.19 8.90 14.28
CA GLY A 250 11.59 9.27 15.63
C GLY A 250 13.02 9.77 15.73
N VAL A 251 13.27 10.51 16.79
CA VAL A 251 14.61 11.03 17.14
C VAL A 251 14.91 10.72 18.60
N ARG A 252 16.03 10.05 18.84
CA ARG A 252 16.61 9.84 20.18
C ARG A 252 17.93 10.61 20.29
N TYR A 253 18.07 11.41 21.33
CA TYR A 253 19.32 12.09 21.68
C TYR A 253 19.74 11.71 23.08
N LYS A 254 20.97 11.22 23.26
CA LYS A 254 21.47 10.69 24.53
C LYS A 254 20.50 9.62 25.12
N GLN A 255 20.04 8.71 24.27
CA GLN A 255 19.07 7.65 24.60
C GLN A 255 17.67 8.13 25.03
N LYS A 256 17.39 9.44 25.00
CA LYS A 256 16.06 9.98 25.32
C LYS A 256 15.30 10.33 24.06
N PHE A 257 14.03 9.97 23.99
CA PHE A 257 13.15 10.42 22.92
C PHE A 257 12.98 11.91 22.91
N ARG A 258 13.05 12.52 21.74
CA ARG A 258 12.86 13.95 21.49
C ARG A 258 11.56 14.23 20.76
N ASN A 259 11.33 13.51 19.70
CA ASN A 259 10.08 13.56 18.95
C ASN A 259 9.76 12.19 18.37
N LEU A 260 8.47 11.97 18.19
CA LEU A 260 7.90 10.87 17.45
C LEU A 260 6.79 11.45 16.58
N THR A 261 6.79 11.12 15.31
CA THR A 261 5.70 11.42 14.39
C THR A 261 5.17 10.12 13.82
N GLU A 262 3.86 9.98 13.78
CA GLU A 262 3.16 8.87 13.16
C GLU A 262 2.14 9.42 12.17
N ALA A 263 1.97 8.76 11.05
CA ALA A 263 1.01 9.20 10.04
C ALA A 263 0.45 8.01 9.25
N VAL A 264 -0.75 8.18 8.71
CA VAL A 264 -1.31 7.30 7.69
C VAL A 264 -1.41 8.09 6.40
N PHE A 265 -0.83 7.52 5.35
CA PHE A 265 -0.87 8.10 4.01
C PHE A 265 -1.64 7.21 3.05
N LYS A 266 -2.29 7.82 2.07
CA LYS A 266 -2.67 7.18 0.83
C LYS A 266 -1.70 7.62 -0.26
N ILE A 267 -0.98 6.68 -0.85
CA ILE A 267 0.04 6.94 -1.87
C ILE A 267 -0.48 6.44 -3.21
N TYR A 268 -0.66 7.36 -4.16
CA TYR A 268 -0.82 6.99 -5.56
C TYR A 268 0.56 6.63 -6.11
N LYS A 269 0.72 5.38 -6.49
CA LYS A 269 1.96 4.85 -7.03
C LYS A 269 1.74 4.52 -8.51
N PRO A 270 2.37 5.25 -9.44
CA PRO A 270 2.37 4.87 -10.85
C PRO A 270 3.11 3.54 -11.02
N SER A 271 2.87 2.86 -12.14
CA SER A 271 3.62 1.63 -12.42
C SER A 271 5.13 1.85 -12.28
N PRO A 272 5.85 0.98 -11.56
CA PRO A 272 7.31 1.04 -11.46
C PRO A 272 8.03 0.82 -12.79
N LEU A 273 7.30 0.45 -13.85
CA LEU A 273 7.82 0.40 -15.22
C LEU A 273 7.93 1.79 -15.87
N LEU A 274 7.27 2.80 -15.28
CA LEU A 274 7.22 4.18 -15.76
C LEU A 274 8.03 5.09 -14.84
N ASN A 275 9.35 5.04 -14.95
CA ASN A 275 10.31 5.72 -14.07
C ASN A 275 10.15 7.26 -14.01
N HIS A 276 9.45 7.86 -14.97
CA HIS A 276 9.31 9.33 -15.07
C HIS A 276 8.15 9.92 -14.24
N PHE A 277 7.25 9.08 -13.73
CA PHE A 277 6.10 9.55 -12.98
C PHE A 277 6.36 9.51 -11.47
N GLN A 278 6.13 10.65 -10.82
CA GLN A 278 6.29 10.78 -9.36
C GLN A 278 5.12 10.14 -8.62
N ASP A 279 5.42 9.60 -7.45
CA ASP A 279 4.42 9.18 -6.47
C ASP A 279 3.68 10.42 -5.93
N HIS A 280 2.38 10.30 -5.68
CA HIS A 280 1.61 11.35 -5.04
C HIS A 280 1.18 10.89 -3.66
N VAL A 281 1.48 11.67 -2.65
CA VAL A 281 1.14 11.38 -1.26
C VAL A 281 -0.05 12.23 -0.85
N LYS A 282 -1.06 11.59 -0.24
CA LYS A 282 -2.17 12.23 0.46
C LYS A 282 -2.09 11.84 1.92
N LEU A 283 -2.03 12.83 2.81
CA LEU A 283 -2.09 12.61 4.25
C LEU A 283 -3.55 12.28 4.62
N LEU A 284 -3.76 11.22 5.38
CA LEU A 284 -5.07 10.85 5.93
C LEU A 284 -5.15 11.20 7.41
N LYS A 285 -4.17 10.75 8.21
CA LYS A 285 -4.07 11.03 9.65
C LYS A 285 -2.63 11.24 10.06
N MET A 286 -2.40 12.04 11.08
CA MET A 286 -1.06 12.25 11.66
C MET A 286 -1.14 12.56 13.15
N SER A 287 -0.24 11.96 13.91
CA SER A 287 -0.02 12.24 15.33
C SER A 287 1.43 12.59 15.57
N ARG A 288 1.68 13.52 16.49
CA ARG A 288 3.03 13.96 16.83
C ARG A 288 3.20 14.15 18.33
N ILE A 289 4.30 13.66 18.83
CA ILE A 289 4.69 13.76 20.23
C ILE A 289 6.04 14.46 20.32
N VAL A 290 6.11 15.55 21.08
CA VAL A 290 7.34 16.34 21.27
C VAL A 290 7.66 16.46 22.75
N ASN A 291 8.87 16.09 23.12
CA ASN A 291 9.39 16.36 24.45
C ASN A 291 9.85 17.81 24.59
N SER A 292 8.96 18.69 25.07
CA SER A 292 9.20 20.13 25.21
C SER A 292 10.01 20.53 26.43
N GLN A 293 10.35 19.57 27.34
CA GLN A 293 11.08 19.89 28.58
C GLN A 293 12.54 20.29 28.35
N GLU A 294 13.10 19.95 27.19
CA GLU A 294 14.47 20.32 26.85
C GLU A 294 14.46 21.29 25.67
N ARG A 295 14.58 22.59 25.96
CA ARG A 295 14.70 23.70 24.99
C ARG A 295 16.01 23.68 24.18
N ASP A 296 16.78 22.61 24.24
CA ASP A 296 17.98 22.49 23.42
C ASP A 296 17.58 22.28 21.95
N THR A 297 17.77 23.36 21.20
CA THR A 297 17.55 23.46 19.75
C THR A 297 18.52 22.59 18.94
N LEU A 298 18.70 21.31 19.32
CA LEU A 298 19.34 20.33 18.48
C LEU A 298 18.34 19.83 17.43
N ILE A 299 17.83 20.73 16.64
CA ILE A 299 17.04 20.38 15.46
C ILE A 299 18.00 20.42 14.28
N ALA A 300 18.77 19.35 14.12
CA ALA A 300 19.18 18.99 12.79
C ALA A 300 17.87 18.59 12.09
N LYS A 301 17.33 19.44 11.23
CA LYS A 301 16.24 19.08 10.35
C LYS A 301 16.85 18.04 9.40
N MET A 302 16.57 16.78 9.71
CA MET A 302 16.95 15.64 8.88
C MET A 302 16.09 15.67 7.62
N SER A 303 16.63 15.17 6.54
CA SER A 303 15.90 14.98 5.29
C SER A 303 14.59 14.24 5.55
N ALA A 304 13.48 14.72 4.99
CA ALA A 304 12.12 14.26 5.32
C ALA A 304 11.96 12.77 5.07
N GLY A 305 11.52 12.04 6.11
CA GLY A 305 11.45 10.60 6.09
C GLY A 305 10.53 10.01 5.03
N ILE A 306 9.36 10.65 4.73
CA ILE A 306 8.46 10.14 3.68
C ILE A 306 9.11 10.22 2.29
N ASP A 307 9.84 11.30 1.97
CA ASP A 307 10.56 11.40 0.70
C ASP A 307 11.64 10.32 0.61
N ALA A 308 12.38 10.08 1.71
CA ALA A 308 13.37 9.02 1.79
C ALA A 308 12.73 7.63 1.56
N CYS A 309 11.57 7.34 2.17
CA CYS A 309 10.83 6.09 1.92
C CYS A 309 10.46 5.92 0.45
N LEU A 310 9.98 6.97 -0.22
CA LEU A 310 9.63 6.90 -1.64
C LEU A 310 10.86 6.69 -2.53
N GLN A 311 12.00 7.32 -2.20
CA GLN A 311 13.25 7.15 -2.93
C GLN A 311 13.85 5.75 -2.73
N LEU A 312 13.64 5.13 -1.57
CA LEU A 312 14.08 3.78 -1.23
C LEU A 312 13.24 2.67 -1.89
N ASP A 313 12.22 2.98 -2.67
CA ASP A 313 11.64 1.99 -3.58
C ASP A 313 12.61 1.72 -4.73
N ILE A 314 13.60 0.88 -4.45
CA ILE A 314 14.72 0.58 -5.36
C ILE A 314 14.32 -0.21 -6.61
N VAL A 315 13.15 -0.83 -6.62
CA VAL A 315 12.60 -1.44 -7.84
C VAL A 315 12.10 -0.36 -8.80
N LYS A 316 11.52 0.70 -8.28
CA LYS A 316 11.11 1.85 -9.09
C LYS A 316 12.29 2.74 -9.44
N ASN A 317 13.07 3.14 -8.45
CA ASN A 317 14.16 4.10 -8.54
C ASN A 317 15.51 3.39 -8.65
N LEU A 318 15.69 2.52 -9.62
CA LEU A 318 16.85 1.63 -9.79
C LEU A 318 18.19 2.33 -9.47
N PRO A 319 18.85 2.01 -8.32
CA PRO A 319 20.15 2.57 -8.01
C PRO A 319 21.28 1.85 -8.77
N ASP A 320 22.44 2.49 -8.87
CA ASP A 320 23.59 2.00 -9.64
C ASP A 320 24.01 0.57 -9.29
N PHE A 321 23.88 0.15 -8.04
CA PHE A 321 24.24 -1.22 -7.61
C PHE A 321 23.27 -2.30 -8.12
N LEU A 322 22.12 -1.93 -8.67
CA LEU A 322 21.21 -2.86 -9.36
C LEU A 322 21.46 -2.90 -10.87
N LEU A 323 22.34 -2.06 -11.39
CA LEU A 323 22.63 -1.87 -12.81
C LEU A 323 24.09 -2.30 -13.13
N PRO A 324 24.40 -3.61 -13.10
CA PRO A 324 25.78 -4.10 -13.18
C PRO A 324 26.46 -3.79 -14.53
N ASP A 325 25.67 -3.49 -15.56
CA ASP A 325 26.19 -3.24 -16.92
C ASP A 325 26.41 -1.75 -17.22
N ASP A 326 25.70 -0.85 -16.53
CA ASP A 326 25.66 0.58 -16.89
C ASP A 326 26.86 1.37 -16.32
N LYS A 327 27.43 0.92 -15.23
CA LYS A 327 28.40 1.70 -14.44
C LYS A 327 29.77 1.04 -14.33
N GLY A 328 30.12 0.08 -15.21
CA GLY A 328 31.45 -0.52 -15.23
C GLY A 328 31.96 -0.77 -13.79
N ASN A 329 33.03 -1.29 -13.52
CA ASN A 329 33.67 -1.72 -12.26
C ASN A 329 33.47 -0.89 -10.95
N VAL A 330 32.27 -0.25 -10.73
CA VAL A 330 32.00 0.45 -9.46
C VAL A 330 31.76 -0.54 -8.33
N TYR A 331 31.02 -1.62 -8.62
CA TYR A 331 30.61 -2.62 -7.64
C TYR A 331 31.14 -4.01 -7.94
N SER A 332 31.46 -4.75 -6.89
CA SER A 332 31.70 -6.19 -6.91
C SER A 332 30.55 -6.92 -6.23
N TYR A 333 30.19 -8.08 -6.78
CA TYR A 333 29.08 -8.91 -6.33
C TYR A 333 29.56 -10.30 -5.97
N ALA A 334 29.02 -10.88 -4.91
CA ALA A 334 29.26 -12.25 -4.54
C ALA A 334 27.93 -12.94 -4.19
N SER A 335 27.79 -14.19 -4.62
CA SER A 335 26.71 -15.05 -4.12
C SER A 335 27.08 -15.50 -2.71
N CYS A 336 26.22 -15.24 -1.73
CA CYS A 336 26.51 -15.56 -0.33
C CYS A 336 25.92 -16.90 0.06
N ASP A 337 24.58 -17.00 -0.02
CA ASP A 337 23.82 -18.13 0.52
C ASP A 337 22.40 -18.17 -0.09
N MET A 338 21.61 -19.12 0.37
CA MET A 338 20.16 -19.16 0.15
C MET A 338 19.46 -19.08 1.49
N THR A 339 18.32 -18.43 1.51
CA THR A 339 17.45 -18.34 2.68
C THR A 339 15.99 -18.57 2.26
N VAL A 340 15.06 -18.44 3.21
CA VAL A 340 13.63 -18.55 2.97
C VAL A 340 12.93 -17.26 3.39
N ILE A 341 12.05 -16.77 2.52
CA ILE A 341 11.13 -15.66 2.80
C ILE A 341 9.76 -16.07 2.28
N ASP A 342 8.70 -15.93 3.09
CA ASP A 342 7.33 -16.32 2.74
C ASP A 342 7.24 -17.78 2.18
N ASN A 343 7.96 -18.71 2.82
CA ASN A 343 8.08 -20.12 2.39
C ASN A 343 8.69 -20.34 1.00
N ARG A 344 9.34 -19.34 0.42
CA ARG A 344 10.01 -19.41 -0.91
C ARG A 344 11.53 -19.35 -0.74
N LEU A 345 12.23 -20.13 -1.54
CA LEU A 345 13.69 -20.07 -1.58
C LEU A 345 14.16 -18.75 -2.22
N VAL A 346 15.15 -18.14 -1.62
CA VAL A 346 15.67 -16.83 -2.00
C VAL A 346 17.18 -16.88 -2.07
N ASN A 347 17.75 -16.47 -3.21
CA ASN A 347 19.17 -16.28 -3.38
C ASN A 347 19.63 -14.98 -2.73
N VAL A 348 20.72 -15.02 -1.99
CA VAL A 348 21.34 -13.84 -1.36
C VAL A 348 22.57 -13.42 -2.12
N ILE A 349 22.59 -12.18 -2.61
CA ILE A 349 23.74 -11.55 -3.27
C ILE A 349 24.26 -10.44 -2.36
N SER A 350 25.50 -10.50 -1.95
CA SER A 350 26.20 -9.36 -1.37
C SER A 350 26.81 -8.48 -2.46
N PHE A 351 26.81 -7.18 -2.22
CA PHE A 351 27.47 -6.21 -3.10
C PHE A 351 28.23 -5.17 -2.28
N ARG A 352 29.33 -4.69 -2.85
CA ARG A 352 30.17 -3.63 -2.26
C ARG A 352 30.92 -2.87 -3.34
N GLN A 353 31.26 -1.62 -3.06
CA GLN A 353 32.11 -0.83 -3.95
C GLN A 353 33.51 -1.43 -4.09
N ASN A 354 34.09 -1.29 -5.27
CA ASN A 354 35.42 -1.79 -5.57
C ASN A 354 36.54 -1.00 -4.85
N LYS A 355 37.67 -1.68 -4.63
CA LYS A 355 38.87 -1.06 -4.04
C LYS A 355 39.29 0.14 -4.88
N GLY A 356 39.61 1.26 -4.24
CA GLY A 356 40.03 2.50 -4.92
C GLY A 356 38.93 3.56 -5.01
N ILE A 357 37.65 3.19 -4.93
CA ILE A 357 36.54 4.13 -4.87
C ILE A 357 36.38 4.61 -3.42
N LYS A 358 36.53 5.92 -3.18
CA LYS A 358 36.52 6.52 -1.83
C LYS A 358 35.25 7.34 -1.55
N GLU A 359 34.22 7.11 -2.33
CA GLU A 359 32.91 7.75 -2.19
C GLU A 359 32.04 7.00 -1.17
N PRO A 360 31.09 7.66 -0.49
CA PRO A 360 30.18 7.04 0.46
C PRO A 360 29.03 6.31 -0.30
N LEU A 361 29.37 5.22 -0.98
CA LEU A 361 28.42 4.41 -1.72
C LEU A 361 27.77 3.35 -0.83
N TYR A 362 26.66 2.78 -1.29
CA TYR A 362 25.99 1.68 -0.62
C TYR A 362 26.75 0.37 -0.77
N CYS A 363 26.68 -0.47 0.26
CA CYS A 363 26.98 -1.89 0.24
C CYS A 363 25.85 -2.64 0.95
N GLY A 364 25.79 -3.96 0.80
CA GLY A 364 24.74 -4.71 1.47
C GLY A 364 24.38 -6.02 0.79
N GLU A 365 23.13 -6.43 0.98
CA GLU A 365 22.59 -7.70 0.54
C GLU A 365 21.27 -7.50 -0.22
N LEU A 366 21.10 -8.29 -1.28
CA LEU A 366 19.91 -8.34 -2.12
C LEU A 366 19.35 -9.76 -2.05
N TYR A 367 18.08 -9.86 -1.78
CA TYR A 367 17.34 -11.11 -1.61
C TYR A 367 16.43 -11.30 -2.81
N ILE A 368 16.75 -12.28 -3.67
CA ILE A 368 16.08 -12.50 -4.96
C ILE A 368 15.42 -13.87 -4.95
N ASP A 369 14.12 -13.90 -5.16
CA ASP A 369 13.33 -15.12 -5.25
C ASP A 369 13.90 -16.07 -6.30
N ALA A 370 14.11 -17.34 -5.91
CA ALA A 370 14.78 -18.31 -6.76
C ALA A 370 13.90 -18.83 -7.92
N GLU A 371 12.57 -18.68 -7.79
CA GLU A 371 11.61 -19.17 -8.76
C GLU A 371 11.30 -18.13 -9.86
N ASN A 372 11.01 -16.90 -9.46
CA ASN A 372 10.55 -15.86 -10.37
C ASN A 372 11.53 -14.68 -10.55
N ASN A 373 12.68 -14.71 -9.87
CA ASN A 373 13.69 -13.66 -9.88
C ASN A 373 13.18 -12.29 -9.40
N ALA A 374 12.17 -12.22 -8.54
CA ALA A 374 11.76 -10.96 -7.92
C ALA A 374 12.75 -10.54 -6.82
N LEU A 375 13.07 -9.27 -6.73
CA LEU A 375 13.72 -8.71 -5.54
C LEU A 375 12.68 -8.64 -4.42
N VAL A 376 12.85 -9.44 -3.38
CA VAL A 376 11.89 -9.53 -2.26
C VAL A 376 12.33 -8.73 -1.05
N GLN A 377 13.64 -8.55 -0.87
CA GLN A 377 14.21 -7.73 0.20
C GLN A 377 15.58 -7.17 -0.19
N ALA A 378 15.94 -6.06 0.43
CA ALA A 378 17.31 -5.53 0.39
C ALA A 378 17.69 -4.96 1.76
N ARG A 379 18.93 -5.21 2.18
CA ARG A 379 19.57 -4.54 3.31
C ARG A 379 20.73 -3.71 2.77
N LEU A 380 20.65 -2.42 2.94
CA LEU A 380 21.62 -1.46 2.40
C LEU A 380 22.29 -0.73 3.56
N GLU A 381 23.59 -0.51 3.43
CA GLU A 381 24.40 0.26 4.37
C GLU A 381 25.31 1.20 3.59
N ILE A 382 25.47 2.45 4.04
CA ILE A 382 26.55 3.28 3.49
C ILE A 382 27.87 2.74 4.01
N ASN A 383 28.79 2.48 3.09
CA ASN A 383 30.08 1.88 3.42
C ASN A 383 30.70 2.53 4.68
N PRO A 384 30.88 1.77 5.78
CA PRO A 384 31.36 2.28 7.07
C PRO A 384 32.68 3.05 7.00
N ALA A 385 33.55 2.72 6.03
CA ALA A 385 34.83 3.41 5.83
C ALA A 385 34.62 4.87 5.37
N TYR A 386 33.52 5.17 4.68
CA TYR A 386 33.26 6.47 4.05
C TYR A 386 31.98 7.15 4.54
N VAL A 387 31.20 6.55 5.43
CA VAL A 387 29.91 7.08 5.93
C VAL A 387 30.00 8.50 6.49
N ARG A 388 31.13 8.89 7.07
CA ARG A 388 31.35 10.24 7.58
C ARG A 388 31.29 11.31 6.48
N GLN A 389 31.65 10.97 5.25
CA GLN A 389 31.60 11.87 4.10
C GLN A 389 30.18 12.10 3.63
N ALA A 390 29.25 11.15 3.89
CA ALA A 390 27.83 11.28 3.59
C ALA A 390 27.05 12.17 4.56
N THR A 391 27.68 12.71 5.60
CA THR A 391 26.98 13.47 6.65
C THR A 391 26.06 14.56 6.09
N ASP A 392 26.53 15.30 5.08
CA ASP A 392 25.82 16.42 4.48
C ASP A 392 24.61 15.99 3.63
N MET A 393 24.52 14.73 3.24
CA MET A 393 23.37 14.17 2.50
C MET A 393 22.11 14.07 3.38
N PHE A 394 22.28 13.99 4.70
CA PHE A 394 21.21 13.75 5.66
C PHE A 394 20.78 14.97 6.45
N ILE A 395 21.48 16.12 6.31
CA ILE A 395 21.27 17.30 7.13
C ILE A 395 20.83 18.47 6.26
N GLU A 396 19.52 18.78 6.26
CA GLU A 396 18.99 19.92 5.50
C GLU A 396 19.37 21.29 6.11
N ARG A 397 19.44 21.39 7.45
CA ARG A 397 19.80 22.63 8.14
C ARG A 397 20.88 22.40 9.18
N LYS A 398 22.07 22.91 8.91
CA LYS A 398 23.20 22.88 9.85
C LYS A 398 23.04 23.98 10.89
N THR A 399 23.08 23.62 12.16
CA THR A 399 23.19 24.61 13.23
C THR A 399 24.64 25.08 13.40
N ARG A 400 24.87 26.37 13.57
CA ARG A 400 26.23 26.91 13.73
C ARG A 400 26.94 26.39 14.99
N LYS A 401 26.19 25.98 16.01
CA LYS A 401 26.69 25.56 17.35
C LYS A 401 27.17 24.11 17.39
N TRP A 402 26.65 23.24 16.52
CA TRP A 402 26.88 21.82 16.59
C TRP A 402 27.72 21.30 15.41
N LYS A 403 28.59 20.33 15.69
CA LYS A 403 29.21 19.47 14.68
C LYS A 403 28.53 18.11 14.72
N ILE A 404 27.91 17.74 13.62
CA ILE A 404 27.21 16.45 13.44
C ILE A 404 28.06 15.62 12.45
N THR A 405 28.20 14.33 12.70
CA THR A 405 28.97 13.42 11.85
C THR A 405 28.27 12.08 11.79
N ALA A 406 27.93 11.60 10.60
CA ALA A 406 27.31 10.29 10.40
C ALA A 406 28.29 9.19 10.86
N GLN A 407 27.76 8.18 11.54
CA GLN A 407 28.51 7.02 12.03
C GLN A 407 28.06 5.75 11.33
N GLU A 408 26.75 5.60 11.13
CA GLU A 408 26.14 4.45 10.52
C GLU A 408 24.82 4.88 9.85
N VAL A 409 24.53 4.32 8.69
CA VAL A 409 23.27 4.52 7.96
C VAL A 409 22.88 3.20 7.34
N VAL A 410 21.79 2.63 7.81
CA VAL A 410 21.28 1.33 7.37
C VAL A 410 19.84 1.47 6.91
N TYR A 411 19.49 0.83 5.80
CA TYR A 411 18.14 0.72 5.29
C TYR A 411 17.75 -0.74 5.10
N THR A 412 16.53 -1.06 5.46
CA THR A 412 15.89 -2.35 5.13
C THR A 412 14.67 -2.06 4.27
N ILE A 413 14.54 -2.77 3.18
CA ILE A 413 13.46 -2.61 2.21
C ILE A 413 12.91 -4.01 1.94
N SER A 414 11.58 -4.19 2.01
CA SER A 414 10.95 -5.45 1.64
C SER A 414 9.76 -5.25 0.73
N TYR A 415 9.50 -6.26 -0.08
CA TYR A 415 8.35 -6.36 -0.98
C TYR A 415 7.56 -7.61 -0.62
N ARG A 416 6.24 -7.52 -0.67
CA ARG A 416 5.34 -8.64 -0.40
C ARG A 416 4.51 -8.96 -1.64
N GLN A 417 4.34 -10.25 -1.91
CA GLN A 417 3.49 -10.71 -3.00
C GLN A 417 2.02 -10.73 -2.58
N TRP A 418 1.17 -10.20 -3.46
CA TRP A 418 -0.28 -10.33 -3.39
C TRP A 418 -0.83 -10.52 -4.81
N ASN A 419 -1.65 -11.57 -5.01
CA ASN A 419 -2.16 -11.97 -6.32
C ASN A 419 -1.06 -12.10 -7.40
N GLY A 420 0.07 -12.70 -7.06
CA GLY A 420 1.19 -12.91 -7.97
C GLY A 420 2.08 -11.69 -8.24
N ILE A 421 1.72 -10.51 -7.74
CA ILE A 421 2.42 -9.24 -7.95
C ILE A 421 3.07 -8.78 -6.65
N TYR A 422 4.31 -8.30 -6.74
CA TYR A 422 5.04 -7.75 -5.59
C TYR A 422 4.78 -6.25 -5.43
N TYR A 423 4.51 -5.85 -4.20
CA TYR A 423 4.31 -4.47 -3.77
C TYR A 423 5.28 -4.12 -2.65
N MET A 424 5.68 -2.87 -2.57
CA MET A 424 6.45 -2.37 -1.45
C MET A 424 5.70 -2.68 -0.14
N ASN A 425 6.36 -3.40 0.77
CA ASN A 425 5.79 -3.84 2.05
C ASN A 425 6.29 -2.99 3.21
N HIS A 426 7.59 -2.97 3.43
CA HIS A 426 8.20 -2.26 4.55
C HIS A 426 9.49 -1.58 4.12
N ILE A 427 9.69 -0.37 4.59
CA ILE A 427 10.95 0.38 4.49
C ILE A 427 11.29 0.90 5.88
N ARG A 428 12.51 0.67 6.31
CA ARG A 428 13.07 1.21 7.53
C ARG A 428 14.44 1.84 7.26
N GLY A 429 14.69 2.99 7.87
CA GLY A 429 15.98 3.64 7.89
C GLY A 429 16.42 3.93 9.32
N ASP A 430 17.62 3.49 9.70
CA ASP A 430 18.27 3.78 10.97
C ASP A 430 19.55 4.57 10.69
N LEU A 431 19.64 5.80 11.24
CA LEU A 431 20.74 6.73 11.01
C LEU A 431 21.34 7.15 12.36
N TYR A 432 22.59 6.80 12.57
CA TYR A 432 23.33 7.12 13.79
C TYR A 432 24.34 8.22 13.53
N PHE A 433 24.31 9.24 14.39
CA PHE A 433 25.21 10.38 14.31
C PHE A 433 25.92 10.62 15.63
N LYS A 434 27.17 11.07 15.53
CA LYS A 434 27.92 11.67 16.63
C LYS A 434 27.71 13.17 16.59
N VAL A 435 27.25 13.73 17.71
CA VAL A 435 26.95 15.17 17.84
C VAL A 435 27.85 15.77 18.90
N LYS A 436 28.48 16.92 18.59
CA LYS A 436 29.40 17.62 19.48
C LYS A 436 29.14 19.11 19.40
N LEU A 437 29.13 19.80 20.57
CA LEU A 437 29.18 21.25 20.62
C LEU A 437 30.55 21.74 20.17
N LYS A 438 30.62 22.68 19.24
CA LYS A 438 31.90 23.21 18.70
C LYS A 438 32.83 23.81 19.78
N ARG A 439 32.24 24.29 20.87
CA ARG A 439 32.99 24.94 21.99
C ARG A 439 33.38 23.97 23.11
N GLN A 440 32.92 22.71 23.06
CA GLN A 440 33.22 21.73 24.14
C GLN A 440 34.11 20.61 23.57
N TRP A 441 35.30 20.47 24.14
CA TRP A 441 36.31 19.51 23.64
C TRP A 441 35.97 18.03 23.95
N PHE A 442 35.26 17.76 25.03
CA PHE A 442 35.14 16.41 25.58
C PHE A 442 33.74 15.80 25.58
N SER A 443 32.68 16.51 25.18
CA SER A 443 31.33 15.97 25.21
C SER A 443 30.78 15.67 23.81
N ALA A 444 30.95 14.44 23.36
CA ALA A 444 30.25 13.93 22.20
C ALA A 444 29.04 13.08 22.65
N SER A 445 27.92 13.26 22.02
CA SER A 445 26.68 12.53 22.29
C SER A 445 26.20 11.78 21.06
N SER A 446 25.44 10.71 21.26
CA SER A 446 24.77 9.97 20.19
C SER A 446 23.44 10.63 19.83
N LEU A 447 23.17 10.72 18.55
CA LEU A 447 21.87 11.03 17.97
C LEU A 447 21.49 9.89 17.06
N HIS A 448 20.34 9.25 17.33
CA HIS A 448 19.73 8.25 16.50
C HIS A 448 18.44 8.81 15.92
N THR A 449 18.34 8.80 14.61
CA THR A 449 17.10 9.12 13.89
C THR A 449 16.69 7.89 13.11
N TRP A 450 15.42 7.61 13.11
CA TRP A 450 14.89 6.49 12.36
C TRP A 450 13.54 6.84 11.75
N PHE A 451 13.22 6.15 10.68
CA PHE A 451 11.90 6.21 10.07
C PHE A 451 11.52 4.83 9.54
N GLU A 452 10.23 4.59 9.49
CA GLU A 452 9.68 3.36 8.90
C GLU A 452 8.37 3.65 8.18
N MET A 453 8.10 2.90 7.14
CA MET A 453 6.84 2.93 6.40
C MET A 453 6.41 1.52 6.07
N VAL A 454 5.15 1.18 6.38
CA VAL A 454 4.55 -0.13 6.16
C VAL A 454 3.31 0.01 5.30
N THR A 455 3.20 -0.82 4.27
CA THR A 455 1.99 -0.91 3.46
C THR A 455 0.96 -1.79 4.18
N CYS A 456 -0.12 -1.16 4.64
CA CYS A 456 -1.21 -1.83 5.36
C CYS A 456 -2.30 -2.35 4.41
N LYS A 457 -2.44 -1.75 3.22
CA LYS A 457 -3.41 -2.16 2.21
C LYS A 457 -2.97 -1.72 0.81
N VAL A 458 -3.28 -2.54 -0.19
CA VAL A 458 -3.12 -2.23 -1.61
C VAL A 458 -4.50 -2.21 -2.26
N ASP A 459 -4.82 -1.12 -2.96
CA ASP A 459 -6.02 -1.00 -3.78
C ASP A 459 -5.60 -0.87 -5.25
N VAL A 460 -6.15 -1.74 -6.11
CA VAL A 460 -5.84 -1.80 -7.55
C VAL A 460 -6.98 -1.28 -8.42
N ASP A 461 -8.18 -1.13 -7.85
CA ASP A 461 -9.38 -0.74 -8.57
C ASP A 461 -9.63 0.77 -8.48
N ASN A 462 -10.14 1.36 -9.56
CA ASN A 462 -10.52 2.78 -9.64
C ASN A 462 -9.40 3.77 -9.22
N VAL A 463 -8.16 3.43 -9.54
CA VAL A 463 -6.99 4.23 -9.17
C VAL A 463 -6.84 5.44 -10.09
N THR A 464 -7.02 6.63 -9.54
CA THR A 464 -6.87 7.91 -10.25
C THR A 464 -5.83 8.79 -9.56
N ARG A 465 -5.20 9.69 -10.31
CA ARG A 465 -4.24 10.63 -9.74
C ARG A 465 -4.94 11.61 -8.80
N PHE A 466 -4.35 11.86 -7.63
CA PHE A 466 -4.85 12.90 -6.73
C PHE A 466 -4.82 14.28 -7.38
N GLN A 467 -5.83 15.09 -7.13
CA GLN A 467 -5.83 16.50 -7.50
C GLN A 467 -4.71 17.26 -6.77
N ARG A 468 -4.24 18.37 -7.34
CA ARG A 468 -3.11 19.13 -6.75
C ARG A 468 -3.35 19.55 -5.29
N LYS A 469 -4.59 19.92 -4.94
CA LYS A 469 -4.99 20.33 -3.59
C LYS A 469 -4.97 19.19 -2.55
N GLU A 470 -5.06 17.92 -2.99
CA GLU A 470 -5.05 16.75 -2.13
C GLU A 470 -3.63 16.23 -1.86
N ARG A 471 -2.66 16.71 -2.63
CA ARG A 471 -1.28 16.22 -2.55
C ARG A 471 -0.52 16.94 -1.46
N MET A 472 0.12 16.17 -0.60
CA MET A 472 1.09 16.68 0.34
C MET A 472 2.47 16.75 -0.33
N PRO A 473 3.25 17.84 -0.16
CA PRO A 473 4.65 17.85 -0.57
C PRO A 473 5.45 16.78 0.18
N THR A 474 6.17 15.92 -0.53
CA THR A 474 6.93 14.81 0.08
C THR A 474 8.07 15.28 0.99
N ARG A 475 8.59 16.48 0.76
CA ARG A 475 9.62 17.12 1.60
C ARG A 475 9.06 17.91 2.79
N THR A 476 7.82 17.64 3.19
CA THR A 476 7.23 18.26 4.38
C THR A 476 7.95 17.78 5.64
N ILE A 477 8.43 18.72 6.45
CA ILE A 477 9.05 18.42 7.73
C ILE A 477 7.97 18.48 8.80
N PHE A 478 7.59 17.34 9.34
CA PHE A 478 6.51 17.23 10.32
C PHE A 478 6.81 17.93 11.66
N SER A 479 8.08 18.21 11.94
CA SER A 479 8.47 18.95 13.15
C SER A 479 7.92 20.36 13.26
N ASP A 480 7.30 20.91 12.23
CA ASP A 480 6.81 22.29 12.18
C ASP A 480 5.28 22.41 12.30
N THR A 481 4.55 21.34 12.58
CA THR A 481 3.07 21.28 12.64
C THR A 481 2.53 21.03 14.05
N HIS A 482 1.34 21.55 14.44
CA HIS A 482 0.75 21.50 15.80
C HIS A 482 -0.60 20.74 15.81
N PHE A 483 -0.86 19.86 16.82
CA PHE A 483 -2.01 18.94 16.81
C PHE A 483 -2.54 18.52 18.20
N LYS A 484 -3.76 17.94 18.29
CA LYS A 484 -4.47 17.55 19.52
C LYS A 484 -4.70 16.03 19.62
N TYR A 485 -4.55 15.42 20.79
CA TYR A 485 -4.60 13.95 21.00
C TYR A 485 -6.02 13.41 21.22
N ASP A 486 -6.31 12.25 20.62
CA ASP A 486 -7.49 11.42 20.83
C ASP A 486 -7.07 9.94 20.88
N ALA A 487 -7.51 9.18 21.91
CA ALA A 487 -7.14 7.78 22.09
C ALA A 487 -7.64 6.86 20.96
N ASP A 488 -8.81 7.18 20.36
CA ASP A 488 -9.39 6.44 19.24
C ASP A 488 -9.00 7.02 17.86
N PHE A 489 -7.98 7.87 17.84
CA PHE A 489 -7.58 8.64 16.66
C PHE A 489 -7.34 7.80 15.41
N TRP A 490 -6.73 6.62 15.54
CA TRP A 490 -6.38 5.81 14.38
C TRP A 490 -7.59 5.14 13.70
N GLY A 491 -8.73 4.99 14.43
CA GLY A 491 -9.96 4.45 13.88
C GLY A 491 -9.78 3.09 13.20
N GLU A 492 -10.05 3.01 11.89
CA GLU A 492 -9.98 1.79 11.08
C GLU A 492 -8.57 1.45 10.55
N PHE A 493 -7.58 2.32 10.76
CA PHE A 493 -6.25 2.14 10.19
C PHE A 493 -5.40 1.16 10.99
N ASN A 494 -4.63 0.34 10.26
CA ASN A 494 -3.60 -0.50 10.84
C ASN A 494 -2.38 0.35 11.20
N VAL A 495 -1.94 0.21 12.44
CA VAL A 495 -0.77 0.90 13.00
C VAL A 495 0.13 -0.10 13.71
N ILE A 496 1.44 0.18 13.75
CA ILE A 496 2.38 -0.64 14.50
C ILE A 496 2.28 -0.27 15.98
N PRO A 497 2.14 -1.23 16.92
CA PRO A 497 2.14 -0.96 18.36
C PRO A 497 3.43 -0.26 18.81
N TRP A 498 3.35 0.52 19.88
CA TRP A 498 4.54 1.10 20.49
C TRP A 498 5.31 0.04 21.25
N GLU A 499 6.64 0.11 21.19
CA GLU A 499 7.48 -0.65 22.10
C GLU A 499 7.27 -0.18 23.56
N GLU A 500 7.43 -1.06 24.55
CA GLU A 500 7.22 -0.73 25.97
C GLU A 500 7.97 0.53 26.42
N GLU A 501 9.25 0.67 26.05
CA GLU A 501 10.05 1.86 26.36
C GLU A 501 9.42 3.15 25.79
N LEU A 502 8.82 3.06 24.60
CA LEU A 502 8.17 4.17 23.96
C LEU A 502 6.83 4.47 24.65
N GLY A 503 6.03 3.45 24.99
CA GLY A 503 4.76 3.57 25.68
C GLY A 503 4.91 4.32 27.01
N THR A 504 5.86 3.92 27.86
CA THR A 504 6.11 4.58 29.16
C THR A 504 6.56 6.02 29.02
N VAL A 505 7.31 6.37 27.96
CA VAL A 505 7.71 7.76 27.68
C VAL A 505 6.51 8.58 27.22
N ILE A 506 5.64 7.99 26.41
CA ILE A 506 4.45 8.66 25.87
C ILE A 506 3.42 8.93 26.95
N GLU A 507 3.16 8.00 27.85
CA GLU A 507 2.27 8.20 29.02
C GLU A 507 2.72 9.40 29.86
N LYS A 508 4.02 9.55 30.08
CA LYS A 508 4.61 10.71 30.78
C LYS A 508 4.51 12.03 29.98
N LEU A 509 4.35 11.96 28.66
CA LEU A 509 4.27 13.10 27.77
C LEU A 509 2.84 13.38 27.28
N SER A 510 1.87 12.53 27.63
CA SER A 510 0.49 12.57 27.17
C SER A 510 -0.21 13.95 27.20
N PRO A 511 0.08 14.87 28.17
CA PRO A 511 -0.50 16.23 28.15
C PRO A 511 -0.05 17.11 26.96
N LYS A 512 0.87 16.64 26.11
CA LYS A 512 1.54 17.40 25.06
C LYS A 512 1.41 16.77 23.66
N ILE A 513 0.45 15.87 23.50
CA ILE A 513 0.21 15.19 22.23
C ILE A 513 -0.75 16.00 21.37
N GLU A 514 -0.44 16.13 20.09
CA GLU A 514 -1.18 16.91 19.10
C GLU A 514 -1.56 16.01 17.88
N GLN A 515 -2.78 16.10 17.34
CA GLN A 515 -3.31 15.25 16.24
C GLN A 515 -4.07 16.05 15.16
N ILE A 516 -4.05 15.60 13.88
CA ILE A 516 -4.92 16.11 12.78
C ILE A 516 -5.57 14.97 12.00
N GLU A 517 -6.83 15.20 11.64
CA GLU A 517 -7.61 14.45 10.65
C GLU A 517 -7.85 15.35 9.42
N TYR A 518 -7.61 14.83 8.19
CA TYR A 518 -7.82 15.52 6.91
C TYR A 518 -8.94 14.89 6.08
#